data_43f4a6d5c4fe37affa55fcf29c330b73
#
_entry.id   43f4a6d5c4fe37affa55fcf29c330b73
#
_cell.length_a   1.000
_cell.length_b   1.000
_cell.length_c   1.000
_cell.angle_alpha   90.00
_cell.angle_beta   90.00
_cell.angle_gamma   90.00
#
_symmetry.space_group_name_H-M   'P 1'
#
loop_
_entity.id
_entity.type
_entity.pdbx_description
1 polymer ?
#
loop_
_entity_poly.entity_id
_entity_poly.type
_entity_poly.pdbx_seq_one_letter_code
_entity_poly.pdbx_strand_id
1 'polypeptide(L)'
;MARTGPGLAVIGLAGLFLACASSVPPLRLNSRGLGELCVLAGFSLLPLGTLQVQGILPGWPALLATLPLGLLITNLLFINQFPDRTADEAVGKHHWVARLTPEQARWGYPALGFSAYGILAGSVLYGLLPATALW
;
A
#
# COMPACT_ATOMS: atom_id res chain seq x y z
N MET A 1 -1.19 -30.93 6.53
CA MET A 1 -0.23 -29.83 6.63
C MET A 1 -0.16 -29.15 5.26
N ALA A 2 -0.66 -27.91 5.14
CA ALA A 2 -0.51 -27.16 3.91
C ALA A 2 1.00 -26.92 3.67
N ARG A 3 1.54 -27.43 2.58
CA ARG A 3 2.90 -27.12 2.15
C ARG A 3 2.90 -25.66 1.70
N THR A 4 3.25 -24.77 2.61
CA THR A 4 3.53 -23.37 2.25
C THR A 4 4.69 -23.38 1.25
N GLY A 5 4.36 -23.14 -0.01
CA GLY A 5 5.33 -23.20 -1.10
C GLY A 5 6.33 -22.03 -1.04
N PRO A 6 7.37 -22.04 -1.90
CA PRO A 6 8.38 -20.97 -1.97
C PRO A 6 7.78 -19.57 -2.19
N GLY A 7 6.58 -19.49 -2.75
CA GLY A 7 5.87 -18.22 -2.95
C GLY A 7 5.60 -17.44 -1.67
N LEU A 8 5.26 -18.12 -0.56
CA LEU A 8 5.07 -17.44 0.73
C LEU A 8 6.40 -16.84 1.24
N ALA A 9 7.50 -17.55 1.07
CA ALA A 9 8.81 -17.03 1.44
C ALA A 9 9.17 -15.79 0.61
N VAL A 10 8.89 -15.81 -0.70
CA VAL A 10 9.12 -14.65 -1.57
C VAL A 10 8.29 -13.45 -1.13
N ILE A 11 6.98 -13.62 -0.84
CA ILE A 11 6.12 -12.54 -0.36
C ILE A 11 6.62 -12.00 0.99
N GLY A 12 7.00 -12.89 1.91
CA GLY A 12 7.53 -12.51 3.23
C GLY A 12 8.85 -11.74 3.13
N LEU A 13 9.78 -12.20 2.29
CA LEU A 13 11.06 -11.52 2.04
C LEU A 13 10.85 -10.16 1.34
N ALA A 14 9.91 -10.06 0.39
CA ALA A 14 9.56 -8.80 -0.24
C ALA A 14 8.98 -7.80 0.79
N GLY A 15 8.08 -8.24 1.66
CA GLY A 15 7.53 -7.41 2.74
C GLY A 15 8.61 -6.95 3.72
N LEU A 16 9.49 -7.86 4.15
CA LEU A 16 10.62 -7.54 5.02
C LEU A 16 11.59 -6.54 4.36
N PHE A 17 11.90 -6.76 3.08
CA PHE A 17 12.73 -5.82 2.31
C PHE A 17 12.10 -4.43 2.26
N LEU A 18 10.80 -4.32 1.94
CA LEU A 18 10.09 -3.03 1.93
C LEU A 18 10.10 -2.36 3.30
N ALA A 19 9.89 -3.11 4.38
CA ALA A 19 9.94 -2.59 5.74
C ALA A 19 11.34 -2.06 6.09
N CYS A 20 12.39 -2.83 5.82
CA CYS A 20 13.76 -2.39 6.04
C CYS A 20 14.14 -1.20 5.14
N ALA A 21 13.83 -1.26 3.85
CA ALA A 21 14.14 -0.22 2.89
C ALA A 21 13.44 1.11 3.21
N SER A 22 12.23 1.06 3.78
CA SER A 22 11.49 2.26 4.17
C SER A 22 12.17 3.03 5.30
N SER A 23 12.79 2.35 6.26
CA SER A 23 13.23 2.97 7.52
C SER A 23 14.75 2.92 7.76
N VAL A 24 15.44 1.89 7.26
CA VAL A 24 16.85 1.62 7.58
C VAL A 24 17.80 2.28 6.58
N PRO A 25 18.92 2.91 7.05
CA PRO A 25 19.99 3.33 6.17
C PRO A 25 20.60 2.15 5.38
N PRO A 26 21.06 2.35 4.14
CA PRO A 26 21.23 3.64 3.45
C PRO A 26 20.00 4.09 2.66
N LEU A 27 18.97 3.24 2.54
CA LEU A 27 17.82 3.51 1.64
C LEU A 27 16.89 4.57 2.22
N ARG A 28 16.38 4.40 3.44
CA ARG A 28 15.50 5.35 4.13
C ARG A 28 14.43 5.93 3.21
N LEU A 29 13.71 5.07 2.47
CA LEU A 29 12.78 5.50 1.41
C LEU A 29 11.67 6.42 1.94
N ASN A 30 11.29 6.25 3.21
CA ASN A 30 10.31 7.12 3.87
C ASN A 30 10.79 8.59 3.90
N SER A 31 12.06 8.82 4.22
CA SER A 31 12.64 10.17 4.22
C SER A 31 12.83 10.74 2.81
N ARG A 32 12.78 9.89 1.78
CA ARG A 32 12.97 10.28 0.38
C ARG A 32 11.65 10.45 -0.40
N GLY A 33 10.50 10.42 0.28
CA GLY A 33 9.18 10.53 -0.33
C GLY A 33 8.73 9.30 -1.13
N LEU A 34 9.26 8.14 -0.78
CA LEU A 34 8.86 6.84 -1.33
C LEU A 34 8.21 5.95 -0.26
N GLY A 35 7.99 6.49 0.95
CA GLY A 35 7.38 5.77 2.05
C GLY A 35 5.95 5.34 1.75
N GLU A 36 5.18 6.19 1.11
CA GLU A 36 3.81 5.92 0.70
C GLU A 36 3.74 4.74 -0.27
N LEU A 37 4.69 4.64 -1.20
CA LEU A 37 4.78 3.51 -2.13
C LEU A 37 5.20 2.22 -1.42
N CYS A 38 6.08 2.30 -0.41
CA CYS A 38 6.44 1.15 0.41
C CYS A 38 5.24 0.63 1.21
N VAL A 39 4.43 1.54 1.76
CA VAL A 39 3.20 1.19 2.49
C VAL A 39 2.18 0.58 1.54
N LEU A 40 1.92 1.20 0.40
CA LEU A 40 1.03 0.67 -0.64
C LEU A 40 1.42 -0.78 -1.01
N ALA A 41 2.68 -0.98 -1.40
CA ALA A 41 3.17 -2.28 -1.81
C ALA A 41 3.13 -3.30 -0.67
N GLY A 42 3.64 -2.93 0.52
CA GLY A 42 3.71 -3.81 1.68
C GLY A 42 2.34 -4.30 2.12
N PHE A 43 1.36 -3.41 2.24
CA PHE A 43 0.00 -3.78 2.63
C PHE A 43 -0.77 -4.51 1.53
N SER A 44 -0.45 -4.29 0.26
CA SER A 44 -1.00 -5.11 -0.84
C SER A 44 -0.45 -6.55 -0.84
N LEU A 45 0.75 -6.79 -0.27
CA LEU A 45 1.32 -8.15 -0.16
C LEU A 45 0.63 -9.00 0.93
N LEU A 46 0.02 -8.40 1.96
CA LEU A 46 -0.57 -9.15 3.08
C LEU A 46 -1.67 -10.12 2.65
N PRO A 47 -2.71 -9.70 1.89
CA PRO A 47 -3.73 -10.62 1.42
C PRO A 47 -3.17 -11.69 0.48
N LEU A 48 -2.16 -11.37 -0.33
CA LEU A 48 -1.49 -12.36 -1.19
C LEU A 48 -0.80 -13.46 -0.38
N GLY A 49 -0.14 -13.06 0.72
CA GLY A 49 0.43 -14.00 1.68
C GLY A 49 -0.64 -14.90 2.32
N THR A 50 -1.79 -14.32 2.66
CA THR A 50 -2.93 -15.07 3.22
C THR A 50 -3.46 -16.11 2.25
N LEU A 51 -3.60 -15.79 0.96
CA LEU A 51 -3.99 -16.75 -0.08
C LEU A 51 -2.98 -17.90 -0.18
N GLN A 52 -1.69 -17.60 -0.15
CA GLN A 52 -0.63 -18.61 -0.19
C GLN A 52 -0.69 -19.57 1.02
N VAL A 53 -0.96 -19.05 2.22
CA VAL A 53 -1.13 -19.89 3.42
C VAL A 53 -2.32 -20.84 3.28
N GLN A 54 -3.38 -20.41 2.58
CA GLN A 54 -4.55 -21.23 2.27
C GLN A 54 -4.32 -22.21 1.09
N GLY A 55 -3.13 -22.25 0.51
CA GLY A 55 -2.80 -23.11 -0.61
C GLY A 55 -3.31 -22.60 -1.96
N ILE A 56 -3.72 -21.32 -2.02
CA ILE A 56 -4.21 -20.68 -3.25
C ILE A 56 -3.04 -19.91 -3.88
N LEU A 57 -2.70 -20.22 -5.12
CA LEU A 57 -1.71 -19.46 -5.88
C LEU A 57 -2.35 -18.14 -6.36
N PRO A 58 -1.87 -16.98 -5.89
CA PRO A 58 -2.43 -15.71 -6.32
C PRO A 58 -2.06 -15.42 -7.78
N GLY A 59 -3.09 -15.30 -8.62
CA GLY A 59 -2.95 -14.80 -9.99
C GLY A 59 -3.03 -13.27 -10.05
N TRP A 60 -2.93 -12.71 -11.25
CA TRP A 60 -3.06 -11.27 -11.48
C TRP A 60 -4.38 -10.64 -10.99
N PRO A 61 -5.56 -11.35 -11.01
CA PRO A 61 -6.78 -10.80 -10.42
C PRO A 61 -6.66 -10.58 -8.91
N ALA A 62 -5.99 -11.50 -8.20
CA ALA A 62 -5.73 -11.35 -6.77
C ALA A 62 -4.84 -10.13 -6.48
N LEU A 63 -3.85 -9.86 -7.32
CA LEU A 63 -3.01 -8.67 -7.24
C LEU A 63 -3.84 -7.38 -7.35
N LEU A 64 -4.74 -7.30 -8.33
CA LEU A 64 -5.65 -6.16 -8.47
C LEU A 64 -6.60 -6.02 -7.29
N ALA A 65 -7.10 -7.13 -6.74
CA ALA A 65 -8.00 -7.13 -5.60
C ALA A 65 -7.33 -6.64 -4.30
N THR A 66 -6.01 -6.74 -4.18
CA THR A 66 -5.28 -6.30 -2.99
C THR A 66 -4.87 -4.82 -3.02
N LEU A 67 -4.79 -4.21 -4.21
CA LEU A 67 -4.40 -2.80 -4.37
C LEU A 67 -5.31 -1.82 -3.62
N PRO A 68 -6.66 -1.97 -3.60
CA PRO A 68 -7.52 -1.09 -2.82
C PRO A 68 -7.16 -1.04 -1.34
N LEU A 69 -6.80 -2.18 -0.73
CA LEU A 69 -6.35 -2.20 0.66
C LEU A 69 -5.06 -1.39 0.84
N GLY A 70 -4.07 -1.63 -0.01
CA GLY A 70 -2.82 -0.87 0.02
C GLY A 70 -3.04 0.64 -0.15
N LEU A 71 -3.93 1.04 -1.07
CA LEU A 71 -4.29 2.44 -1.30
C LEU A 71 -5.00 3.07 -0.09
N LEU A 72 -5.92 2.36 0.55
CA LEU A 72 -6.63 2.87 1.74
C LEU A 72 -5.71 3.02 2.94
N ILE A 73 -4.78 2.10 3.15
CA ILE A 73 -3.77 2.23 4.21
C ILE A 73 -2.79 3.36 3.89
N THR A 74 -2.41 3.52 2.61
CA THR A 74 -1.60 4.67 2.18
C THR A 74 -2.35 5.99 2.39
N ASN A 75 -3.66 6.00 2.14
CA ASN A 75 -4.52 7.17 2.39
C ASN A 75 -4.59 7.53 3.88
N LEU A 76 -4.66 6.51 4.75
CA LEU A 76 -4.60 6.71 6.21
C LEU A 76 -3.23 7.28 6.63
N LEU A 77 -2.13 6.77 6.08
CA LEU A 77 -0.81 7.35 6.31
C LEU A 77 -0.77 8.80 5.84
N PHE A 78 -1.28 9.06 4.64
CA PHE A 78 -1.27 10.38 4.02
C PHE A 78 -1.98 11.44 4.89
N ILE A 79 -3.18 11.12 5.41
CA ILE A 79 -3.90 12.08 6.27
C ILE A 79 -3.18 12.32 7.60
N ASN A 80 -2.52 11.29 8.16
CA ASN A 80 -1.77 11.41 9.41
C ASN A 80 -0.50 12.25 9.26
N GLN A 81 0.02 12.44 8.05
CA GLN A 81 1.20 13.27 7.80
C GLN A 81 0.92 14.78 7.88
N PHE A 82 -0.36 15.21 7.84
CA PHE A 82 -0.69 16.64 7.90
C PHE A 82 -0.33 17.29 9.24
N PRO A 83 -0.73 16.72 10.39
CA PRO A 83 -0.33 17.26 11.69
C PRO A 83 1.18 17.25 11.92
N ASP A 84 1.86 16.22 11.41
CA ASP A 84 3.29 15.99 11.65
C ASP A 84 4.18 16.74 10.66
N ARG A 85 3.62 17.41 9.66
CA ARG A 85 4.34 18.04 8.55
C ARG A 85 5.55 18.86 9.01
N THR A 86 5.33 19.83 9.91
CA THR A 86 6.38 20.75 10.37
C THR A 86 7.47 20.01 11.15
N ALA A 87 7.09 19.05 11.99
CA ALA A 87 8.04 18.24 12.76
C ALA A 87 8.86 17.32 11.87
N ASP A 88 8.22 16.72 10.86
CA ASP A 88 8.87 15.81 9.91
C ASP A 88 9.83 16.57 8.98
N GLU A 89 9.46 17.76 8.51
CA GLU A 89 10.36 18.65 7.74
C GLU A 89 11.62 19.02 8.54
N ALA A 90 11.46 19.32 9.84
CA ALA A 90 12.59 19.68 10.72
C ALA A 90 13.62 18.55 10.89
N VAL A 91 13.20 17.29 10.77
CA VAL A 91 14.10 16.11 10.86
C VAL A 91 14.47 15.53 9.48
N GLY A 92 14.20 16.28 8.41
CA GLY A 92 14.60 15.92 7.04
C GLY A 92 13.78 14.80 6.40
N LYS A 93 12.55 14.58 6.84
CA LYS A 93 11.62 13.70 6.15
C LYS A 93 10.86 14.47 5.06
N HIS A 94 10.97 13.98 3.84
CA HIS A 94 10.36 14.60 2.66
C HIS A 94 9.29 13.71 2.05
N HIS A 95 8.28 13.31 2.86
CA HIS A 95 7.11 12.57 2.39
C HIS A 95 6.21 13.45 1.48
N TRP A 96 5.17 12.87 0.86
CA TRP A 96 4.38 13.59 -0.13
C TRP A 96 3.73 14.85 0.42
N VAL A 97 3.16 14.82 1.63
CA VAL A 97 2.53 15.98 2.24
C VAL A 97 3.55 17.11 2.51
N ALA A 98 4.79 16.77 2.87
CA ALA A 98 5.87 17.76 3.06
C ALA A 98 6.31 18.41 1.73
N ARG A 99 6.28 17.65 0.62
CA ARG A 99 6.71 18.13 -0.70
C ARG A 99 5.65 18.95 -1.45
N LEU A 100 4.38 18.68 -1.20
CA LEU A 100 3.26 19.34 -1.86
C LEU A 100 2.90 20.63 -1.12
N THR A 101 2.35 21.62 -1.85
CA THR A 101 1.69 22.74 -1.17
C THR A 101 0.44 22.26 -0.44
N PRO A 102 -0.04 22.96 0.60
CA PRO A 102 -1.28 22.58 1.30
C PRO A 102 -2.48 22.43 0.35
N GLU A 103 -2.56 23.27 -0.67
CA GLU A 103 -3.61 23.23 -1.69
C GLU A 103 -3.52 21.98 -2.57
N GLN A 104 -2.31 21.54 -2.88
CA GLN A 104 -2.08 20.30 -3.64
C GLN A 104 -2.31 19.06 -2.76
N ALA A 105 -1.76 19.09 -1.54
CA ALA A 105 -1.87 17.96 -0.62
C ALA A 105 -3.31 17.63 -0.26
N ARG A 106 -4.21 18.63 -0.12
CA ARG A 106 -5.63 18.38 0.17
C ARG A 106 -6.32 17.48 -0.85
N TRP A 107 -5.88 17.48 -2.10
CA TRP A 107 -6.44 16.64 -3.16
C TRP A 107 -5.86 15.21 -3.16
N GLY A 108 -4.72 15.00 -2.52
CA GLY A 108 -4.10 13.67 -2.42
C GLY A 108 -4.99 12.67 -1.68
N TYR A 109 -5.62 13.10 -0.57
CA TYR A 109 -6.52 12.24 0.20
C TYR A 109 -7.72 11.72 -0.61
N PRO A 110 -8.56 12.57 -1.23
CA PRO A 110 -9.65 12.07 -2.05
C PRO A 110 -9.17 11.30 -3.29
N ALA A 111 -8.04 11.69 -3.89
CA ALA A 111 -7.49 10.98 -5.04
C ALA A 111 -7.12 9.53 -4.71
N LEU A 112 -6.45 9.28 -3.58
CA LEU A 112 -6.14 7.93 -3.11
C LEU A 112 -7.41 7.14 -2.80
N GLY A 113 -8.39 7.75 -2.14
CA GLY A 113 -9.68 7.13 -1.83
C GLY A 113 -10.46 6.75 -3.10
N PHE A 114 -10.63 7.69 -4.03
CA PHE A 114 -11.31 7.41 -5.31
C PHE A 114 -10.57 6.37 -6.15
N SER A 115 -9.25 6.36 -6.13
CA SER A 115 -8.46 5.33 -6.82
C SER A 115 -8.72 3.95 -6.23
N ALA A 116 -8.75 3.82 -4.90
CA ALA A 116 -9.03 2.55 -4.23
C ALA A 116 -10.43 2.02 -4.60
N TYR A 117 -11.46 2.84 -4.44
CA TYR A 117 -12.83 2.43 -4.77
C TYR A 117 -13.06 2.26 -6.28
N GLY A 118 -12.37 3.04 -7.11
CA GLY A 118 -12.41 2.89 -8.56
C GLY A 118 -11.83 1.55 -9.03
N ILE A 119 -10.70 1.13 -8.46
CA ILE A 119 -10.11 -0.19 -8.74
C ILE A 119 -11.03 -1.30 -8.24
N LEU A 120 -11.61 -1.15 -7.05
CA LEU A 120 -12.53 -2.13 -6.49
C LEU A 120 -13.79 -2.28 -7.37
N ALA A 121 -14.44 -1.17 -7.70
CA ALA A 121 -15.62 -1.16 -8.58
C ALA A 121 -15.31 -1.72 -9.98
N GLY A 122 -14.18 -1.31 -10.56
CA GLY A 122 -13.71 -1.84 -11.84
C GLY A 122 -13.49 -3.35 -11.77
N SER A 123 -12.87 -3.85 -10.70
CA SER A 123 -12.64 -5.29 -10.53
C SER A 123 -13.95 -6.08 -10.45
N VAL A 124 -15.01 -5.52 -9.86
CA VAL A 124 -16.35 -6.13 -9.84
C VAL A 124 -16.99 -6.06 -11.22
N LEU A 125 -16.93 -4.93 -11.91
CA LEU A 125 -17.53 -4.76 -13.23
C LEU A 125 -16.92 -5.70 -14.28
N TYR A 126 -15.62 -5.95 -14.18
CA TYR A 126 -14.93 -6.92 -15.07
C TYR A 126 -15.04 -8.37 -14.60
N GLY A 127 -15.86 -8.65 -13.56
CA GLY A 127 -16.09 -10.01 -13.08
C GLY A 127 -14.89 -10.65 -12.36
N LEU A 128 -13.92 -9.85 -11.93
CA LEU A 128 -12.74 -10.33 -11.20
C LEU A 128 -13.04 -10.56 -9.71
N LEU A 129 -14.01 -9.80 -9.18
CA LEU A 129 -14.48 -9.90 -7.81
C LEU A 129 -16.02 -10.03 -7.79
N PRO A 130 -16.58 -10.73 -6.79
CA PRO A 130 -18.02 -10.78 -6.61
C PRO A 130 -18.59 -9.41 -6.21
N ALA A 131 -19.85 -9.14 -6.55
CA ALA A 131 -20.50 -7.88 -6.21
C ALA A 131 -20.56 -7.62 -4.70
N THR A 132 -20.51 -8.67 -3.88
CA THR A 132 -20.42 -8.58 -2.41
C THR A 132 -19.13 -7.92 -1.91
N ALA A 133 -18.12 -7.77 -2.75
CA ALA A 133 -16.89 -7.05 -2.39
C ALA A 133 -17.08 -5.52 -2.27
N LEU A 134 -18.24 -4.98 -2.69
CA LEU A 134 -18.57 -3.55 -2.58
C LEU A 134 -19.26 -3.19 -1.26
N TRP A 135 -19.60 -4.18 -0.44
CA TRP A 135 -20.25 -4.03 0.87
C TRP A 135 -19.26 -4.34 1.99
#